data_a036aa7730d45da134b87fce9af5ca31
#
_entry.id   a036aa7730d45da134b87fce9af5ca31
#
_cell.length_a   1.000
_cell.length_b   1.000
_cell.length_c   1.000
_cell.angle_alpha   90.00
_cell.angle_beta   90.00
_cell.angle_gamma   90.00
#
_symmetry.space_group_name_H-M   'P 1'
#
loop_
_entity.id
_entity.type
_entity.pdbx_description
1 polymer ?
#
loop_
_entity_poly.entity_id
_entity_poly.type
_entity_poly.pdbx_seq_one_letter_code
_entity_poly.pdbx_strand_id
1 'polypeptide(L)'
;MDSLDTIMKIKQRIHIAPVGFEIDRIVLPAVDYKADKVYLLVHDKKNEDKAGSYIDSVIKELKKHKIESEKVLVDWRDVESITKTTRQLLLRLHNNEVFVNIASGSKNHAIALDRAIMTLDDQEHITEFYAESEAYEGFKPGKQQLSIGVKEVKEIPKRQMVLPEGKELEALQILYEMSEKRTCTFPCKKHTDDDDHKWGYMTKTQLKNECLKRNVLTDHSSTLSSLNKLIIEKLITNWNYIKIEKVGTHYRVSLSTDGMAFMYEMTP
;
A
#
# COMPACT_ATOMS: atom_id res chain seq x y z
N MET A 1 -39.56 19.16 -8.22
CA MET A 1 -38.75 20.37 -7.92
C MET A 1 -37.72 19.95 -6.90
N ASP A 2 -36.69 19.29 -7.37
CA ASP A 2 -35.58 18.84 -6.52
C ASP A 2 -34.47 19.85 -6.68
N SER A 3 -34.30 20.68 -5.66
CA SER A 3 -33.23 21.65 -5.57
C SER A 3 -31.92 20.91 -5.39
N LEU A 4 -31.15 20.89 -6.43
CA LEU A 4 -29.76 20.41 -6.48
C LEU A 4 -28.87 21.26 -5.56
N ASP A 5 -28.65 20.81 -4.35
CA ASP A 5 -27.50 21.21 -3.56
C ASP A 5 -26.23 20.56 -4.16
N THR A 6 -25.82 21.07 -5.31
CA THR A 6 -24.48 20.84 -5.82
C THR A 6 -23.53 21.69 -5.00
N ILE A 7 -23.22 21.22 -3.79
CA ILE A 7 -22.12 21.79 -3.03
C ILE A 7 -20.85 21.53 -3.85
N MET A 8 -20.30 22.57 -4.46
CA MET A 8 -18.97 22.49 -5.08
C MET A 8 -17.97 22.06 -4.01
N LYS A 9 -17.55 20.81 -4.03
CA LYS A 9 -16.47 20.33 -3.17
C LYS A 9 -15.19 20.99 -3.65
N ILE A 10 -14.70 21.95 -2.88
CA ILE A 10 -13.40 22.58 -3.11
C ILE A 10 -12.34 21.50 -2.94
N LYS A 11 -11.51 21.30 -3.96
CA LYS A 11 -10.35 20.41 -3.86
C LYS A 11 -9.41 20.93 -2.78
N GLN A 12 -9.06 20.07 -1.83
CA GLN A 12 -8.07 20.37 -0.81
C GLN A 12 -6.69 19.91 -1.28
N ARG A 13 -5.65 20.56 -0.78
CA ARG A 13 -4.26 20.13 -0.89
C ARG A 13 -3.90 19.30 0.33
N ILE A 14 -3.80 18.03 0.13
CA ILE A 14 -3.58 17.05 1.19
C ILE A 14 -2.14 16.54 1.11
N HIS A 15 -1.41 16.60 2.20
CA HIS A 15 -0.11 15.96 2.31
C HIS A 15 -0.22 14.64 3.08
N ILE A 16 0.57 13.65 2.67
CA ILE A 16 0.79 12.39 3.40
C ILE A 16 2.28 12.32 3.70
N ALA A 17 2.65 12.21 4.98
CA ALA A 17 4.06 12.18 5.38
C ALA A 17 4.28 11.20 6.54
N PRO A 18 5.22 10.25 6.44
CA PRO A 18 5.63 9.45 7.58
C PRO A 18 6.45 10.30 8.55
N VAL A 19 6.25 10.10 9.86
CA VAL A 19 7.01 10.82 10.86
C VAL A 19 8.17 9.95 11.36
N GLY A 20 9.38 10.47 11.15
CA GLY A 20 10.62 9.95 11.73
C GLY A 20 11.23 10.96 12.70
N PHE A 21 12.54 11.16 12.59
CA PHE A 21 13.29 12.09 13.43
C PHE A 21 13.52 13.45 12.77
N GLU A 22 12.61 13.86 11.88
CA GLU A 22 12.71 15.06 11.06
C GLU A 22 11.42 15.89 11.18
N ILE A 23 11.57 17.21 11.20
CA ILE A 23 10.46 18.16 11.30
C ILE A 23 10.37 18.97 10.01
N ASP A 24 11.49 19.59 9.62
CA ASP A 24 11.54 20.54 8.50
C ASP A 24 11.14 19.90 7.17
N ARG A 25 11.58 18.68 6.93
CA ARG A 25 11.26 17.92 5.71
C ARG A 25 9.77 17.57 5.58
N ILE A 26 9.01 17.68 6.66
CA ILE A 26 7.55 17.51 6.66
C ILE A 26 6.85 18.84 6.59
N VAL A 27 7.26 19.77 7.45
CA VAL A 27 6.56 21.05 7.64
C VAL A 27 6.81 22.01 6.49
N LEU A 28 8.07 22.22 6.07
CA LEU A 28 8.39 23.22 5.04
C LEU A 28 7.70 22.90 3.70
N PRO A 29 7.74 21.68 3.15
CA PRO A 29 6.99 21.37 1.93
C PRO A 29 5.47 21.55 2.10
N ALA A 30 4.91 21.21 3.27
CA ALA A 30 3.49 21.40 3.51
C ALA A 30 3.10 22.89 3.50
N VAL A 31 3.96 23.76 4.01
CA VAL A 31 3.78 25.22 3.96
C VAL A 31 3.93 25.75 2.54
N ASP A 32 4.99 25.36 1.83
CA ASP A 32 5.31 25.85 0.49
C ASP A 32 4.23 25.46 -0.54
N TYR A 33 3.74 24.22 -0.47
CA TYR A 33 2.63 23.74 -1.31
C TYR A 33 1.25 24.15 -0.78
N LYS A 34 1.19 24.93 0.31
CA LYS A 34 -0.05 25.47 0.90
C LYS A 34 -1.04 24.35 1.24
N ALA A 35 -0.56 23.35 1.96
CA ALA A 35 -1.39 22.24 2.40
C ALA A 35 -2.55 22.73 3.26
N ASP A 36 -3.75 22.20 3.02
CA ASP A 36 -4.91 22.36 3.90
C ASP A 36 -4.81 21.39 5.08
N LYS A 37 -4.33 20.17 4.80
CA LYS A 37 -4.24 19.10 5.79
C LYS A 37 -3.04 18.17 5.53
N VAL A 38 -2.45 17.67 6.61
CA VAL A 38 -1.38 16.65 6.56
C VAL A 38 -1.82 15.40 7.30
N TYR A 39 -1.80 14.25 6.64
CA TYR A 39 -1.88 12.94 7.26
C TYR A 39 -0.49 12.48 7.66
N LEU A 40 -0.29 12.27 8.95
CA LEU A 40 0.98 11.87 9.54
C LEU A 40 0.96 10.35 9.80
N LEU A 41 1.76 9.58 9.05
CA LEU A 41 1.92 8.16 9.33
C LEU A 41 2.80 8.00 10.57
N VAL A 42 2.24 7.44 11.62
CA VAL A 42 2.89 7.30 12.93
C VAL A 42 2.79 5.86 13.43
N HIS A 43 3.71 5.45 14.31
CA HIS A 43 3.72 4.09 14.82
C HIS A 43 2.46 3.76 15.63
N ASP A 44 1.87 2.58 15.37
CA ASP A 44 0.67 2.08 16.04
C ASP A 44 0.92 1.74 17.53
N LYS A 45 2.17 1.39 17.88
CA LYS A 45 2.56 1.05 19.25
C LYS A 45 3.30 2.19 19.93
N LYS A 46 2.58 2.99 20.69
CA LYS A 46 3.11 4.16 21.36
C LYS A 46 4.37 3.88 22.21
N ASN A 47 4.46 2.71 22.83
CA ASN A 47 5.61 2.34 23.67
C ASN A 47 6.87 2.00 22.87
N GLU A 48 6.74 1.69 21.58
CA GLU A 48 7.84 1.39 20.68
C GLU A 48 8.20 2.59 19.79
N ASP A 49 7.38 3.65 19.82
CA ASP A 49 7.56 4.84 19.00
C ASP A 49 8.64 5.75 19.59
N LYS A 50 9.79 5.79 18.92
CA LYS A 50 10.90 6.68 19.26
C LYS A 50 10.74 8.09 18.68
N ALA A 51 9.76 8.30 17.80
CA ALA A 51 9.49 9.56 17.11
C ALA A 51 8.44 10.45 17.83
N GLY A 52 7.89 10.02 18.98
CA GLY A 52 6.79 10.69 19.65
C GLY A 52 6.99 12.19 19.87
N SER A 53 8.18 12.63 20.31
CA SER A 53 8.49 14.06 20.51
C SER A 53 8.57 14.85 19.19
N TYR A 54 8.95 14.17 18.10
CA TYR A 54 8.98 14.79 16.76
C TYR A 54 7.57 14.92 16.20
N ILE A 55 6.69 13.93 16.43
CA ILE A 55 5.28 14.01 16.07
C ILE A 55 4.63 15.24 16.69
N ASP A 56 4.82 15.45 17.99
CA ASP A 56 4.25 16.59 18.69
C ASP A 56 4.82 17.94 18.18
N SER A 57 6.11 17.95 17.83
CA SER A 57 6.76 19.11 17.24
C SER A 57 6.21 19.42 15.85
N VAL A 58 6.07 18.43 14.97
CA VAL A 58 5.47 18.57 13.63
C VAL A 58 4.05 19.11 13.74
N ILE A 59 3.21 18.52 14.60
CA ILE A 59 1.82 18.99 14.81
C ILE A 59 1.79 20.45 15.27
N LYS A 60 2.68 20.80 16.21
CA LYS A 60 2.77 22.18 16.73
C LYS A 60 3.16 23.17 15.63
N GLU A 61 4.14 22.81 14.79
CA GLU A 61 4.58 23.68 13.70
C GLU A 61 3.49 23.82 12.63
N LEU A 62 2.87 22.71 12.18
CA LEU A 62 1.75 22.76 11.23
C LEU A 62 0.61 23.65 11.72
N LYS A 63 0.27 23.55 13.03
CA LYS A 63 -0.76 24.40 13.64
C LYS A 63 -0.43 25.89 13.60
N LYS A 64 0.84 26.30 13.74
CA LYS A 64 1.25 27.71 13.59
C LYS A 64 0.94 28.25 12.19
N HIS A 65 1.05 27.39 11.18
CA HIS A 65 0.74 27.71 9.79
C HIS A 65 -0.74 27.50 9.42
N LYS A 66 -1.60 27.16 10.41
CA LYS A 66 -3.04 26.90 10.23
C LYS A 66 -3.31 25.68 9.32
N ILE A 67 -2.38 24.73 9.27
CA ILE A 67 -2.52 23.48 8.54
C ILE A 67 -3.08 22.42 9.50
N GLU A 68 -4.16 21.76 9.11
CA GLU A 68 -4.72 20.65 9.87
C GLU A 68 -3.80 19.43 9.83
N SER A 69 -3.83 18.60 10.88
CA SER A 69 -3.08 17.35 10.90
C SER A 69 -3.88 16.23 11.52
N GLU A 70 -3.73 15.03 10.96
CA GLU A 70 -4.36 13.80 11.44
C GLU A 70 -3.34 12.66 11.48
N LYS A 71 -3.37 11.87 12.57
CA LYS A 71 -2.48 10.72 12.73
C LYS A 71 -3.09 9.49 12.05
N VAL A 72 -2.32 8.80 11.25
CA VAL A 72 -2.65 7.50 10.67
C VAL A 72 -1.70 6.46 11.26
N LEU A 73 -2.26 5.47 11.94
CA LEU A 73 -1.47 4.48 12.66
C LEU A 73 -1.00 3.37 11.73
N VAL A 74 0.32 3.08 11.74
CA VAL A 74 0.95 2.02 10.95
C VAL A 74 2.08 1.35 11.74
N ASP A 75 2.36 0.08 11.50
CA ASP A 75 3.62 -0.55 11.98
C ASP A 75 4.73 -0.23 10.98
N TRP A 76 5.68 0.63 11.33
CA TRP A 76 6.79 1.05 10.47
C TRP A 76 7.69 -0.09 9.97
N ARG A 77 7.56 -1.29 10.55
CA ARG A 77 8.31 -2.50 10.16
C ARG A 77 7.58 -3.32 9.10
N ASP A 78 6.30 -3.11 8.93
CA ASP A 78 5.40 -3.90 8.08
C ASP A 78 5.09 -3.11 6.81
N VAL A 79 5.88 -3.36 5.75
CA VAL A 79 5.75 -2.68 4.45
C VAL A 79 4.37 -2.92 3.85
N GLU A 80 3.86 -4.15 3.92
CA GLU A 80 2.57 -4.52 3.36
C GLU A 80 1.42 -3.79 4.07
N SER A 81 1.47 -3.70 5.40
CA SER A 81 0.48 -2.95 6.18
C SER A 81 0.51 -1.45 5.87
N ILE A 82 1.71 -0.85 5.73
CA ILE A 82 1.84 0.56 5.34
C ILE A 82 1.30 0.77 3.93
N THR A 83 1.66 -0.11 2.98
CA THR A 83 1.18 -0.05 1.59
C THR A 83 -0.34 -0.08 1.54
N LYS A 84 -0.96 -1.08 2.20
CA LYS A 84 -2.41 -1.20 2.29
C LYS A 84 -3.07 0.06 2.85
N THR A 85 -2.61 0.52 4.01
CA THR A 85 -3.16 1.70 4.69
C THR A 85 -3.04 2.95 3.82
N THR A 86 -1.88 3.15 3.19
CA THR A 86 -1.64 4.28 2.30
C THR A 86 -2.52 4.21 1.06
N ARG A 87 -2.62 3.05 0.43
CA ARG A 87 -3.48 2.85 -0.74
C ARG A 87 -4.94 3.17 -0.43
N GLN A 88 -5.46 2.68 0.70
CA GLN A 88 -6.82 2.98 1.15
C GLN A 88 -7.03 4.47 1.41
N LEU A 89 -6.02 5.16 1.97
CA LEU A 89 -6.07 6.59 2.18
C LEU A 89 -6.10 7.35 0.84
N LEU A 90 -5.24 6.99 -0.10
CA LEU A 90 -5.18 7.60 -1.44
C LEU A 90 -6.51 7.44 -2.20
N LEU A 91 -7.11 6.24 -2.18
CA LEU A 91 -8.42 5.99 -2.79
C LEU A 91 -9.52 6.87 -2.19
N ARG A 92 -9.51 7.12 -0.87
CA ARG A 92 -10.46 8.03 -0.23
C ARG A 92 -10.24 9.50 -0.62
N LEU A 93 -9.02 9.85 -0.96
CA LEU A 93 -8.62 11.22 -1.28
C LEU A 93 -8.67 11.54 -2.77
N HIS A 94 -9.22 10.68 -3.62
CA HIS A 94 -9.23 10.80 -5.09
C HIS A 94 -9.78 12.13 -5.64
N ASN A 95 -10.59 12.87 -4.88
CA ASN A 95 -11.14 14.18 -5.28
C ASN A 95 -10.28 15.37 -4.84
N ASN A 96 -9.08 15.14 -4.27
CA ASN A 96 -8.18 16.17 -3.76
C ASN A 96 -6.87 16.20 -4.55
N GLU A 97 -6.05 17.22 -4.33
CA GLU A 97 -4.65 17.23 -4.74
C GLU A 97 -3.83 16.61 -3.62
N VAL A 98 -3.18 15.48 -3.89
CA VAL A 98 -2.47 14.72 -2.87
C VAL A 98 -0.97 14.75 -3.10
N PHE A 99 -0.22 15.17 -2.10
CA PHE A 99 1.23 15.25 -2.10
C PHE A 99 1.79 14.21 -1.14
N VAL A 100 2.52 13.23 -1.67
CA VAL A 100 3.07 12.12 -0.88
C VAL A 100 4.56 12.33 -0.66
N ASN A 101 4.93 12.55 0.58
CA ASN A 101 6.31 12.82 1.00
C ASN A 101 7.02 11.52 1.37
N ILE A 102 8.00 11.10 0.56
CA ILE A 102 8.83 9.92 0.84
C ILE A 102 10.17 10.24 1.49
N ALA A 103 10.38 11.50 1.86
CA ALA A 103 11.68 11.96 2.35
C ALA A 103 11.91 11.71 3.84
N SER A 104 10.85 11.51 4.63
CA SER A 104 10.94 11.30 6.08
C SER A 104 10.49 9.90 6.48
N GLY A 105 10.59 9.57 7.77
CA GLY A 105 10.29 8.24 8.27
C GLY A 105 11.39 7.21 8.00
N SER A 106 11.02 5.95 7.92
CA SER A 106 11.94 4.85 7.63
C SER A 106 12.00 4.54 6.12
N LYS A 107 12.99 3.74 5.71
CA LYS A 107 13.06 3.22 4.34
C LYS A 107 11.81 2.39 3.96
N ASN A 108 11.25 1.66 4.94
CA ASN A 108 10.02 0.89 4.73
C ASN A 108 8.84 1.81 4.36
N HIS A 109 8.74 2.98 4.97
CA HIS A 109 7.73 3.97 4.61
C HIS A 109 7.90 4.43 3.15
N ALA A 110 9.11 4.80 2.75
CA ALA A 110 9.36 5.25 1.37
C ALA A 110 8.98 4.18 0.34
N ILE A 111 9.40 2.92 0.57
CA ILE A 111 9.07 1.79 -0.30
C ILE A 111 7.56 1.55 -0.35
N ALA A 112 6.89 1.59 0.81
CA ALA A 112 5.46 1.31 0.90
C ALA A 112 4.60 2.41 0.28
N LEU A 113 4.98 3.68 0.43
CA LEU A 113 4.30 4.82 -0.17
C LEU A 113 4.39 4.80 -1.70
N ASP A 114 5.60 4.61 -2.25
CA ASP A 114 5.83 4.45 -3.68
C ASP A 114 5.01 3.26 -4.24
N ARG A 115 5.10 2.08 -3.60
CA ARG A 115 4.32 0.91 -3.99
C ARG A 115 2.81 1.18 -3.98
N ALA A 116 2.29 1.86 -2.95
CA ALA A 116 0.87 2.17 -2.87
C ALA A 116 0.42 3.05 -4.04
N ILE A 117 1.21 4.03 -4.43
CA ILE A 117 0.93 4.89 -5.60
C ILE A 117 0.97 4.08 -6.89
N MET A 118 2.02 3.27 -7.09
CA MET A 118 2.20 2.47 -8.31
C MET A 118 1.06 1.48 -8.56
N THR A 119 0.31 1.09 -7.52
CA THR A 119 -0.84 0.15 -7.61
C THR A 119 -2.17 0.83 -7.90
N LEU A 120 -2.21 2.15 -8.09
CA LEU A 120 -3.43 2.89 -8.42
C LEU A 120 -3.58 3.05 -9.93
N ASP A 121 -4.80 2.86 -10.44
CA ASP A 121 -5.13 3.05 -11.85
C ASP A 121 -5.10 4.53 -12.24
N ASP A 122 -5.58 5.41 -11.35
CA ASP A 122 -5.55 6.86 -11.52
C ASP A 122 -4.60 7.51 -10.51
N GLN A 123 -3.51 8.07 -11.03
CA GLN A 123 -2.50 8.78 -10.26
C GLN A 123 -2.45 10.28 -10.60
N GLU A 124 -3.35 10.80 -11.44
CA GLU A 124 -3.26 12.19 -11.93
C GLU A 124 -3.28 13.21 -10.80
N HIS A 125 -4.06 12.95 -9.77
CA HIS A 125 -4.24 13.82 -8.62
C HIS A 125 -3.13 13.68 -7.54
N ILE A 126 -2.15 12.79 -7.75
CA ILE A 126 -1.09 12.49 -6.79
C ILE A 126 0.25 13.04 -7.30
N THR A 127 0.97 13.72 -6.43
CA THR A 127 2.37 14.11 -6.62
C THR A 127 3.21 13.46 -5.54
N GLU A 128 4.06 12.52 -5.91
CA GLU A 128 5.07 11.94 -5.04
C GLU A 128 6.33 12.81 -5.08
N PHE A 129 6.93 13.08 -3.90
CA PHE A 129 8.10 13.93 -3.84
C PHE A 129 9.09 13.53 -2.75
N TYR A 130 10.34 13.93 -2.98
CA TYR A 130 11.45 13.83 -2.03
C TYR A 130 11.95 15.22 -1.66
N ALA A 131 11.87 15.59 -0.39
CA ALA A 131 12.41 16.83 0.14
C ALA A 131 13.88 16.62 0.53
N GLU A 132 14.82 17.18 -0.25
CA GLU A 132 16.24 17.14 0.05
C GLU A 132 16.56 18.11 1.18
N SER A 133 17.23 17.66 2.24
CA SER A 133 17.62 18.54 3.35
C SER A 133 18.81 19.42 2.98
N GLU A 134 18.90 20.63 3.57
CA GLU A 134 20.08 21.50 3.44
C GLU A 134 21.30 20.92 4.16
N ALA A 135 21.08 20.37 5.37
CA ALA A 135 22.15 19.82 6.18
C ALA A 135 21.70 18.60 7.01
N TYR A 136 22.65 17.77 7.39
CA TYR A 136 22.45 16.69 8.36
C TYR A 136 23.26 16.98 9.61
N GLU A 137 22.58 17.04 10.76
CA GLU A 137 23.17 17.39 12.07
C GLU A 137 23.80 16.21 12.81
N GLY A 138 23.63 15.00 12.31
CA GLY A 138 23.97 13.79 13.02
C GLY A 138 22.95 13.45 14.11
N PHE A 139 22.83 12.15 14.42
CA PHE A 139 21.78 11.67 15.31
C PHE A 139 22.07 11.99 16.77
N LYS A 140 21.27 12.87 17.37
CA LYS A 140 21.20 13.12 18.82
C LYS A 140 19.77 12.85 19.27
N PRO A 141 19.45 11.62 19.76
CA PRO A 141 18.09 11.25 20.12
C PRO A 141 17.43 12.25 21.08
N GLY A 142 16.23 12.69 20.74
CA GLY A 142 15.36 13.48 21.62
C GLY A 142 15.69 14.97 21.79
N LYS A 143 16.71 15.50 21.10
CA LYS A 143 17.08 16.92 21.24
C LYS A 143 17.13 17.72 19.95
N GLN A 144 17.42 17.12 18.83
CA GLN A 144 17.53 17.79 17.54
C GLN A 144 16.96 16.87 16.46
N GLN A 145 16.34 17.46 15.44
CA GLN A 145 15.97 16.71 14.24
C GLN A 145 17.23 16.25 13.51
N LEU A 146 17.09 15.16 12.74
CA LEU A 146 18.20 14.53 12.04
C LEU A 146 18.75 15.41 10.91
N SER A 147 17.89 16.18 10.28
CA SER A 147 18.24 17.10 9.20
C SER A 147 17.59 18.46 9.42
N ILE A 148 18.20 19.52 8.84
CA ILE A 148 17.73 20.89 8.93
C ILE A 148 17.45 21.43 7.54
N GLY A 149 16.37 22.20 7.44
CA GLY A 149 15.95 22.88 6.22
C GLY A 149 15.52 21.95 5.10
N VAL A 150 15.09 22.54 4.01
CA VAL A 150 14.79 21.88 2.74
C VAL A 150 15.47 22.69 1.64
N LYS A 151 16.45 22.11 0.99
CA LYS A 151 17.20 22.71 -0.10
C LYS A 151 16.40 22.68 -1.40
N GLU A 152 15.75 21.56 -1.66
CA GLU A 152 15.00 21.32 -2.89
C GLU A 152 13.94 20.27 -2.66
N VAL A 153 12.80 20.40 -3.34
CA VAL A 153 11.77 19.37 -3.43
C VAL A 153 11.80 18.79 -4.83
N LYS A 154 12.08 17.48 -4.92
CA LYS A 154 12.18 16.74 -6.18
C LYS A 154 10.95 15.88 -6.36
N GLU A 155 10.18 16.12 -7.40
CA GLU A 155 9.09 15.23 -7.77
C GLU A 155 9.62 13.90 -8.27
N ILE A 156 8.98 12.82 -7.87
CA ILE A 156 9.30 11.47 -8.33
C ILE A 156 8.45 11.18 -9.58
N PRO A 157 9.06 10.73 -10.68
CA PRO A 157 8.33 10.41 -11.89
C PRO A 157 7.31 9.30 -11.66
N LYS A 158 6.08 9.53 -12.08
CA LYS A 158 4.99 8.56 -11.97
C LYS A 158 5.31 7.26 -12.73
N ARG A 159 5.02 6.14 -12.08
CA ARG A 159 5.10 4.80 -12.67
C ARG A 159 3.86 4.02 -12.29
N GLN A 160 3.44 3.12 -13.15
CA GLN A 160 2.32 2.23 -12.88
C GLN A 160 2.80 0.79 -12.95
N MET A 161 2.42 -0.01 -11.96
CA MET A 161 2.62 -1.46 -12.03
C MET A 161 1.59 -2.07 -12.96
N VAL A 162 2.03 -3.03 -13.77
CA VAL A 162 1.10 -3.90 -14.49
C VAL A 162 0.55 -4.92 -13.50
N LEU A 163 -0.69 -4.76 -13.12
CA LEU A 163 -1.36 -5.63 -12.17
C LEU A 163 -2.19 -6.70 -12.88
N PRO A 164 -2.44 -7.85 -12.22
CA PRO A 164 -3.47 -8.78 -12.67
C PRO A 164 -4.83 -8.10 -12.70
N GLU A 165 -5.59 -8.32 -13.76
CA GLU A 165 -6.93 -7.78 -13.92
C GLU A 165 -7.89 -8.83 -14.47
N GLY A 166 -9.19 -8.56 -14.45
CA GLY A 166 -10.20 -9.44 -15.00
C GLY A 166 -10.10 -10.87 -14.44
N LYS A 167 -9.86 -11.85 -15.33
CA LYS A 167 -9.86 -13.29 -14.98
C LYS A 167 -8.74 -13.67 -14.02
N GLU A 168 -7.58 -13.05 -14.17
CA GLU A 168 -6.40 -13.27 -13.34
C GLU A 168 -6.66 -12.79 -11.90
N LEU A 169 -7.20 -11.61 -11.72
CA LEU A 169 -7.52 -11.04 -10.42
C LEU A 169 -8.62 -11.84 -9.71
N GLU A 170 -9.69 -12.22 -10.43
CA GLU A 170 -10.76 -13.03 -9.88
C GLU A 170 -10.27 -14.41 -9.42
N ALA A 171 -9.36 -15.03 -10.17
CA ALA A 171 -8.76 -16.29 -9.75
C ALA A 171 -7.89 -16.16 -8.49
N LEU A 172 -7.14 -15.06 -8.37
CA LEU A 172 -6.40 -14.74 -7.14
C LEU A 172 -7.35 -14.53 -5.96
N GLN A 173 -8.46 -13.81 -6.17
CA GLN A 173 -9.47 -13.61 -5.14
C GLN A 173 -10.07 -14.94 -4.64
N ILE A 174 -10.37 -15.86 -5.55
CA ILE A 174 -10.85 -17.21 -5.19
C ILE A 174 -9.82 -17.94 -4.30
N LEU A 175 -8.54 -17.89 -4.68
CA LEU A 175 -7.46 -18.53 -3.92
C LEU A 175 -7.25 -17.85 -2.57
N TYR A 176 -7.36 -16.53 -2.51
CA TYR A 176 -7.21 -15.74 -1.28
C TYR A 176 -8.32 -16.07 -0.27
N GLU A 177 -9.57 -16.08 -0.67
CA GLU A 177 -10.71 -16.44 0.17
C GLU A 177 -10.60 -17.90 0.70
N MET A 178 -9.99 -18.78 -0.07
CA MET A 178 -9.70 -20.15 0.39
C MET A 178 -8.57 -20.18 1.42
N SER A 179 -7.61 -19.28 1.33
CA SER A 179 -6.52 -19.18 2.30
C SER A 179 -6.98 -18.62 3.65
N GLU A 180 -7.88 -17.64 3.65
CA GLU A 180 -8.43 -17.03 4.87
C GLU A 180 -9.29 -17.99 5.70
N LYS A 181 -9.90 -18.99 5.08
CA LYS A 181 -10.69 -20.03 5.79
C LYS A 181 -9.81 -20.98 6.62
N ARG A 182 -8.51 -20.81 6.60
CA ARG A 182 -7.55 -21.63 7.35
C ARG A 182 -6.75 -20.78 8.34
N THR A 183 -6.35 -21.33 9.44
CA THR A 183 -5.93 -20.80 10.73
C THR A 183 -4.80 -19.77 10.78
N CYS A 184 -4.31 -19.22 9.67
CA CYS A 184 -3.27 -18.22 9.66
C CYS A 184 -3.65 -17.03 8.77
N THR A 185 -3.67 -15.83 9.35
CA THR A 185 -3.85 -14.57 8.61
C THR A 185 -2.51 -14.00 8.20
N PHE A 186 -2.43 -13.41 7.00
CA PHE A 186 -1.26 -12.68 6.54
C PHE A 186 -1.28 -11.24 7.12
N PRO A 187 -0.14 -10.64 7.53
CA PRO A 187 1.19 -11.24 7.65
C PRO A 187 1.32 -12.12 8.91
N CYS A 188 1.79 -13.35 8.71
CA CYS A 188 1.94 -14.29 9.81
C CYS A 188 3.31 -14.15 10.51
N LYS A 189 3.32 -13.56 11.70
CA LYS A 189 4.54 -13.32 12.51
C LYS A 189 5.17 -14.58 13.10
N LYS A 190 4.52 -15.74 12.98
CA LYS A 190 4.95 -16.98 13.65
C LYS A 190 5.80 -17.91 12.78
N HIS A 191 6.02 -17.55 11.52
CA HIS A 191 6.58 -18.49 10.57
C HIS A 191 7.75 -17.87 9.82
N THR A 192 8.86 -18.58 9.79
CA THR A 192 10.06 -18.25 8.99
C THR A 192 9.89 -18.80 7.58
N ASP A 193 10.65 -18.26 6.62
CA ASP A 193 10.56 -18.58 5.20
C ASP A 193 10.79 -20.06 4.84
N ASP A 194 11.28 -20.87 5.79
CA ASP A 194 11.54 -22.31 5.63
C ASP A 194 10.36 -23.22 5.98
N ASP A 195 9.31 -22.69 6.61
CA ASP A 195 8.13 -23.49 6.87
C ASP A 195 7.27 -23.54 5.62
N ASP A 196 7.04 -24.76 5.11
CA ASP A 196 6.06 -25.15 4.06
C ASP A 196 4.63 -24.70 4.45
N HIS A 197 4.43 -23.39 4.68
CA HIS A 197 3.13 -22.84 5.00
C HIS A 197 2.24 -22.94 3.78
N LYS A 198 1.45 -23.97 3.86
CA LYS A 198 0.40 -24.27 2.93
C LYS A 198 -0.73 -23.28 3.17
N TRP A 199 -0.61 -22.07 2.58
CA TRP A 199 -1.78 -21.28 2.28
C TRP A 199 -2.85 -22.22 1.73
N GLY A 200 -4.11 -21.94 1.95
CA GLY A 200 -5.16 -22.78 1.41
C GLY A 200 -4.90 -23.10 -0.07
N TYR A 201 -5.05 -24.35 -0.44
CA TYR A 201 -4.86 -24.77 -1.82
C TYR A 201 -6.15 -25.31 -2.40
N MET A 202 -6.26 -25.25 -3.71
CA MET A 202 -7.29 -25.92 -4.50
C MET A 202 -6.63 -26.86 -5.51
N THR A 203 -7.30 -27.95 -5.88
CA THR A 203 -6.91 -28.66 -7.09
C THR A 203 -7.25 -27.79 -8.31
N LYS A 204 -6.54 -28.00 -9.43
CA LYS A 204 -6.88 -27.29 -10.69
C LYS A 204 -8.35 -27.47 -11.09
N THR A 205 -8.92 -28.65 -10.82
CA THR A 205 -10.34 -28.92 -11.09
C THR A 205 -11.26 -28.09 -10.18
N GLN A 206 -10.94 -27.97 -8.91
CA GLN A 206 -11.71 -27.14 -7.98
C GLN A 206 -11.63 -25.67 -8.38
N LEU A 207 -10.44 -25.15 -8.65
CA LEU A 207 -10.26 -23.77 -9.11
C LEU A 207 -11.04 -23.50 -10.40
N LYS A 208 -10.96 -24.41 -11.38
CA LYS A 208 -11.76 -24.32 -12.62
C LYS A 208 -13.27 -24.21 -12.32
N ASN A 209 -13.77 -25.08 -11.45
CA ASN A 209 -15.20 -25.10 -11.12
C ASN A 209 -15.64 -23.81 -10.40
N GLU A 210 -14.81 -23.26 -9.50
CA GLU A 210 -15.10 -21.95 -8.87
C GLU A 210 -15.05 -20.82 -9.89
N CYS A 211 -14.08 -20.81 -10.82
CA CYS A 211 -14.03 -19.85 -11.91
C CYS A 211 -15.28 -19.91 -12.81
N LEU A 212 -15.80 -21.10 -13.08
CA LEU A 212 -17.05 -21.26 -13.83
C LEU A 212 -18.26 -20.70 -13.06
N LYS A 213 -18.37 -21.04 -11.77
CA LYS A 213 -19.47 -20.52 -10.93
C LYS A 213 -19.52 -19.01 -10.85
N ARG A 214 -18.35 -18.35 -10.89
CA ARG A 214 -18.24 -16.87 -10.84
C ARG A 214 -18.21 -16.21 -12.22
N ASN A 215 -18.45 -16.96 -13.30
CA ASN A 215 -18.37 -16.48 -14.68
C ASN A 215 -17.00 -15.94 -15.12
N VAL A 216 -15.93 -16.32 -14.41
CA VAL A 216 -14.54 -16.02 -14.78
C VAL A 216 -14.13 -16.78 -16.04
N LEU A 217 -14.56 -18.02 -16.14
CA LEU A 217 -14.49 -18.86 -17.34
C LEU A 217 -15.90 -19.08 -17.90
N THR A 218 -16.02 -19.08 -19.21
CA THR A 218 -17.28 -19.37 -19.93
C THR A 218 -17.31 -20.83 -20.37
N ASP A 219 -18.48 -21.33 -20.81
CA ASP A 219 -18.64 -22.69 -21.30
C ASP A 219 -17.67 -23.05 -22.44
N HIS A 220 -17.35 -22.09 -23.30
CA HIS A 220 -16.35 -22.26 -24.36
C HIS A 220 -14.90 -22.35 -23.85
N SER A 221 -14.63 -21.91 -22.61
CA SER A 221 -13.31 -21.98 -21.96
C SER A 221 -13.30 -22.85 -20.72
N SER A 222 -14.19 -23.81 -20.63
CA SER A 222 -14.41 -24.66 -19.43
C SER A 222 -13.39 -25.78 -19.23
N THR A 223 -12.37 -25.88 -20.07
CA THR A 223 -11.35 -26.95 -19.97
C THR A 223 -10.23 -26.60 -19.00
N LEU A 224 -9.51 -27.59 -18.48
CA LEU A 224 -8.30 -27.38 -17.70
C LEU A 224 -7.17 -26.72 -18.52
N SER A 225 -7.13 -26.99 -19.82
CA SER A 225 -6.19 -26.34 -20.73
C SER A 225 -6.45 -24.85 -20.83
N SER A 226 -7.72 -24.46 -20.94
CA SER A 226 -8.11 -23.04 -20.94
C SER A 226 -7.77 -22.34 -19.62
N LEU A 227 -8.06 -22.98 -18.48
CA LEU A 227 -7.64 -22.45 -17.16
C LEU A 227 -6.12 -22.23 -17.10
N ASN A 228 -5.34 -23.23 -17.55
CA ASN A 228 -3.87 -23.10 -17.56
C ASN A 228 -3.42 -21.92 -18.42
N LYS A 229 -3.83 -21.86 -19.68
CA LYS A 229 -3.36 -20.85 -20.64
C LYS A 229 -3.85 -19.44 -20.32
N LEU A 230 -5.10 -19.30 -19.92
CA LEU A 230 -5.73 -17.98 -19.74
C LEU A 230 -5.43 -17.36 -18.37
N ILE A 231 -5.12 -18.17 -17.37
CA ILE A 231 -5.01 -17.70 -15.98
C ILE A 231 -3.70 -18.18 -15.34
N ILE A 232 -3.50 -19.48 -15.20
CA ILE A 232 -2.42 -20.04 -14.39
C ILE A 232 -1.03 -19.65 -14.93
N GLU A 233 -0.80 -19.87 -16.24
CA GLU A 233 0.49 -19.53 -16.85
C GLU A 233 0.83 -18.05 -16.68
N LYS A 234 -0.14 -17.16 -16.87
CA LYS A 234 0.07 -15.73 -16.71
C LYS A 234 0.39 -15.36 -15.27
N LEU A 235 -0.36 -15.90 -14.29
CA LEU A 235 -0.13 -15.65 -12.87
C LEU A 235 1.24 -16.13 -12.38
N ILE A 236 1.80 -17.16 -13.02
CA ILE A 236 3.16 -17.63 -12.74
C ILE A 236 4.20 -16.78 -13.45
N THR A 237 4.05 -16.60 -14.79
CA THR A 237 5.11 -16.01 -15.61
C THR A 237 5.25 -14.50 -15.44
N ASN A 238 4.14 -13.80 -15.28
CA ASN A 238 4.15 -12.34 -15.22
C ASN A 238 4.36 -11.81 -13.79
N TRP A 239 3.83 -12.51 -12.78
CA TRP A 239 3.81 -12.00 -11.41
C TRP A 239 4.34 -12.96 -10.34
N ASN A 240 4.48 -14.25 -10.65
CA ASN A 240 4.85 -15.29 -9.67
C ASN A 240 3.88 -15.35 -8.46
N TYR A 241 2.59 -15.04 -8.66
CA TYR A 241 1.61 -14.92 -7.57
C TYR A 241 0.99 -16.25 -7.14
N ILE A 242 1.21 -17.32 -7.88
CA ILE A 242 0.73 -18.66 -7.52
C ILE A 242 1.83 -19.72 -7.64
N LYS A 243 1.68 -20.77 -6.83
CA LYS A 243 2.51 -21.97 -6.87
C LYS A 243 1.68 -23.17 -7.30
N ILE A 244 2.31 -24.11 -8.00
CA ILE A 244 1.71 -25.37 -8.37
C ILE A 244 2.56 -26.49 -7.81
N GLU A 245 1.95 -27.36 -7.04
CA GLU A 245 2.60 -28.55 -6.48
C GLU A 245 1.91 -29.80 -6.97
N LYS A 246 2.70 -30.82 -7.33
CA LYS A 246 2.17 -32.15 -7.66
C LYS A 246 2.10 -32.99 -6.39
N VAL A 247 0.90 -33.39 -5.99
CA VAL A 247 0.67 -34.27 -4.83
C VAL A 247 -0.08 -35.52 -5.28
N GLY A 248 0.66 -36.63 -5.37
CA GLY A 248 0.14 -37.86 -5.95
C GLY A 248 -0.22 -37.65 -7.43
N THR A 249 -1.46 -37.93 -7.79
CA THR A 249 -2.01 -37.76 -9.14
C THR A 249 -2.60 -36.37 -9.43
N HIS A 250 -2.66 -35.50 -8.42
CA HIS A 250 -3.32 -34.20 -8.53
C HIS A 250 -2.32 -33.03 -8.47
N TYR A 251 -2.67 -31.93 -9.14
CA TYR A 251 -1.96 -30.66 -9.03
C TYR A 251 -2.72 -29.73 -8.09
N ARG A 252 -2.04 -29.22 -7.07
CA ARG A 252 -2.53 -28.21 -6.14
C ARG A 252 -2.07 -26.83 -6.60
N VAL A 253 -2.95 -25.85 -6.50
CA VAL A 253 -2.70 -24.45 -6.78
C VAL A 253 -2.90 -23.68 -5.48
N SER A 254 -1.94 -22.87 -5.10
CA SER A 254 -2.00 -21.99 -3.94
C SER A 254 -1.42 -20.63 -4.30
N LEU A 255 -1.71 -19.60 -3.49
CA LEU A 255 -0.98 -18.35 -3.59
C LEU A 255 0.49 -18.58 -3.19
N SER A 256 1.39 -17.84 -3.83
CA SER A 256 2.76 -17.66 -3.37
C SER A 256 2.80 -16.63 -2.23
N THR A 257 3.96 -16.42 -1.62
CA THR A 257 4.15 -15.31 -0.65
C THR A 257 3.86 -13.96 -1.31
N ASP A 258 4.34 -13.74 -2.54
CA ASP A 258 4.09 -12.50 -3.29
C ASP A 258 2.61 -12.34 -3.63
N GLY A 259 1.92 -13.42 -4.01
CA GLY A 259 0.49 -13.41 -4.27
C GLY A 259 -0.35 -13.13 -3.01
N MET A 260 0.07 -13.64 -1.86
CA MET A 260 -0.57 -13.33 -0.57
C MET A 260 -0.37 -11.87 -0.20
N ALA A 261 0.84 -11.34 -0.31
CA ALA A 261 1.14 -9.93 -0.05
C ALA A 261 0.32 -9.02 -0.95
N PHE A 262 0.33 -9.30 -2.26
CA PHE A 262 -0.48 -8.56 -3.24
C PHE A 262 -1.97 -8.54 -2.86
N MET A 263 -2.56 -9.70 -2.62
CA MET A 263 -3.98 -9.77 -2.27
C MET A 263 -4.30 -9.05 -0.95
N TYR A 264 -3.41 -9.15 0.04
CA TYR A 264 -3.56 -8.41 1.29
C TYR A 264 -3.54 -6.89 1.09
N GLU A 265 -2.61 -6.37 0.27
CA GLU A 265 -2.49 -4.94 -0.05
C GLU A 265 -3.71 -4.42 -0.85
N MET A 266 -4.27 -5.26 -1.71
CA MET A 266 -5.38 -4.90 -2.61
C MET A 266 -6.77 -5.03 -1.98
N THR A 267 -6.92 -5.83 -0.92
CA THR A 267 -8.22 -5.98 -0.23
C THR A 267 -8.54 -4.76 0.63
N PRO A 268 -9.82 -4.39 0.72
CA PRO A 268 -10.31 -3.28 1.56
C PRO A 268 -10.01 -3.42 3.04
#